data_b6e7fa56f60bf90c608f40eab5684258
#
_entry.id   b6e7fa56f60bf90c608f40eab5684258
#
_cell.length_a   1.000
_cell.length_b   1.000
_cell.length_c   1.000
_cell.angle_alpha   90.00
_cell.angle_beta   90.00
_cell.angle_gamma   90.00
#
_symmetry.space_group_name_H-M   'P 1'
#
loop_
_entity.id
_entity.type
_entity.pdbx_description
1 polymer ?
#
loop_
_entity_poly.entity_id
_entity_poly.type
_entity_poly.pdbx_seq_one_letter_code
_entity_poly.pdbx_strand_id
1 'polypeptide(L)'
;MQKRTNWLYVALAFCFFVVSCDSKAVYDVYKPLPNVWHKDTIASFNFKAPDTINTYNAYVNLRNNNAYKFSNLFLIVELNYPNGKIITDTLEYKMAAPNGALLGTGFTDIKENKLWYRGYKDNFKFTEAGDYTVNIQHAMRNNGEANGILNLEGITDIGFRVERTQK
;
A
#
# COMPACT_ATOMS: atom_id res chain seq x y z
N MET A 1 38.10 34.19 14.59
CA MET A 1 37.39 33.72 13.39
C MET A 1 37.25 32.20 13.25
N GLN A 2 37.78 31.38 14.15
CA GLN A 2 37.80 29.90 14.05
C GLN A 2 36.49 29.18 14.50
N LYS A 3 35.65 29.83 15.33
CA LYS A 3 34.41 29.17 15.84
C LYS A 3 33.27 29.03 14.84
N ARG A 4 33.21 29.84 13.78
CA ARG A 4 32.16 29.77 12.75
C ARG A 4 32.32 28.59 11.76
N THR A 5 33.56 28.21 11.50
CA THR A 5 33.90 27.13 10.55
C THR A 5 33.48 25.75 11.07
N ASN A 6 33.65 25.51 12.40
CA ASN A 6 33.32 24.24 13.01
C ASN A 6 31.82 23.95 13.01
N TRP A 7 30.95 24.96 13.07
CA TRP A 7 29.50 24.79 13.04
C TRP A 7 29.00 24.38 11.65
N LEU A 8 29.65 24.83 10.59
CA LEU A 8 29.38 24.44 9.21
C LEU A 8 29.69 22.94 8.97
N TYR A 9 30.79 22.43 9.54
CA TYR A 9 31.12 21.00 9.44
C TYR A 9 30.18 20.12 10.25
N VAL A 10 29.69 20.57 11.40
CA VAL A 10 28.68 19.88 12.21
C VAL A 10 27.34 19.86 11.49
N ALA A 11 26.90 20.95 10.88
CA ALA A 11 25.67 21.02 10.09
C ALA A 11 25.77 20.16 8.83
N LEU A 12 26.91 20.13 8.15
CA LEU A 12 27.16 19.30 6.98
C LEU A 12 27.17 17.80 7.35
N ALA A 13 27.77 17.41 8.47
CA ALA A 13 27.78 16.06 8.98
C ALA A 13 26.37 15.57 9.35
N PHE A 14 25.50 16.46 9.85
CA PHE A 14 24.11 16.11 10.21
C PHE A 14 23.23 15.82 8.99
N CYS A 15 23.51 16.42 7.84
CA CYS A 15 22.78 16.16 6.59
C CYS A 15 23.01 14.74 6.02
N PHE A 16 24.06 14.04 6.41
CA PHE A 16 24.35 12.69 5.90
C PHE A 16 23.58 11.56 6.62
N PHE A 17 22.90 11.83 7.73
CA PHE A 17 22.23 10.79 8.53
C PHE A 17 20.76 10.55 8.17
N VAL A 18 20.19 11.21 7.16
CA VAL A 18 18.76 11.08 6.83
C VAL A 18 18.44 10.17 5.64
N VAL A 19 19.39 9.42 5.11
CA VAL A 19 19.10 8.44 4.05
C VAL A 19 18.77 7.10 4.71
N SER A 20 17.54 6.97 5.20
CA SER A 20 16.99 5.67 5.59
C SER A 20 16.53 4.94 4.33
N CYS A 21 17.36 4.06 3.79
CA CYS A 21 16.96 3.15 2.72
C CYS A 21 16.20 1.97 3.34
N ASP A 22 14.91 1.82 3.03
CA ASP A 22 14.13 0.65 3.44
C ASP A 22 14.58 -0.57 2.61
N SER A 23 15.56 -1.32 3.14
CA SER A 23 16.17 -2.46 2.47
C SER A 23 15.25 -3.69 2.33
N LYS A 24 14.06 -3.66 2.93
CA LYS A 24 13.11 -4.79 2.87
C LYS A 24 12.24 -4.74 1.63
N ALA A 25 11.89 -3.54 1.19
CA ALA A 25 11.04 -3.35 0.03
C ALA A 25 11.79 -3.70 -1.25
N VAL A 26 11.24 -4.63 -2.02
CA VAL A 26 11.68 -4.97 -3.38
C VAL A 26 10.82 -4.30 -4.44
N TYR A 27 9.62 -3.88 -4.05
CA TYR A 27 8.71 -3.06 -4.85
C TYR A 27 7.86 -2.21 -3.90
N ASP A 28 7.72 -0.92 -4.18
CA ASP A 28 6.88 -0.01 -3.40
C ASP A 28 6.49 1.19 -4.28
N VAL A 29 5.27 1.17 -4.77
CA VAL A 29 4.77 2.19 -5.71
C VAL A 29 3.38 2.65 -5.27
N TYR A 30 3.16 3.96 -5.31
CA TYR A 30 1.86 4.60 -5.07
C TYR A 30 1.34 5.25 -6.35
N LYS A 31 0.01 5.26 -6.46
CA LYS A 31 -0.74 6.01 -7.47
C LYS A 31 -1.65 7.01 -6.75
N PRO A 32 -1.54 8.31 -7.06
CA PRO A 32 -2.40 9.32 -6.48
C PRO A 32 -3.83 9.19 -7.02
N LEU A 33 -4.80 9.49 -6.16
CA LEU A 33 -6.21 9.61 -6.49
C LEU A 33 -6.68 11.02 -6.14
N PRO A 34 -7.70 11.56 -6.83
CA PRO A 34 -8.17 12.93 -6.61
C PRO A 34 -9.06 13.05 -5.36
N ASN A 35 -8.63 12.47 -4.22
CA ASN A 35 -9.38 12.40 -2.96
C ASN A 35 -10.73 11.63 -3.07
N VAL A 36 -10.96 10.98 -4.19
CA VAL A 36 -12.13 10.15 -4.50
C VAL A 36 -11.66 8.95 -5.32
N TRP A 37 -12.09 7.76 -4.94
CA TRP A 37 -11.84 6.55 -5.71
C TRP A 37 -13.14 6.09 -6.38
N HIS A 38 -13.23 6.24 -7.70
CA HIS A 38 -14.38 5.77 -8.47
C HIS A 38 -14.36 4.25 -8.58
N LYS A 39 -15.52 3.60 -8.47
CA LYS A 39 -15.64 2.13 -8.47
C LYS A 39 -15.04 1.44 -9.70
N ASP A 40 -15.08 2.11 -10.86
CA ASP A 40 -14.56 1.58 -12.12
C ASP A 40 -13.08 1.93 -12.34
N THR A 41 -12.45 2.65 -11.39
CA THR A 41 -11.03 2.96 -11.43
C THR A 41 -10.23 1.80 -10.86
N ILE A 42 -9.51 1.11 -11.74
CA ILE A 42 -8.60 0.03 -11.36
C ILE A 42 -7.19 0.60 -11.20
N ALA A 43 -6.61 0.45 -10.01
CA ALA A 43 -5.21 0.77 -9.75
C ALA A 43 -4.35 -0.45 -10.13
N SER A 44 -3.65 -0.37 -11.26
CA SER A 44 -2.82 -1.46 -11.77
C SER A 44 -1.34 -1.22 -11.46
N PHE A 45 -0.65 -2.24 -10.96
CA PHE A 45 0.77 -2.21 -10.61
C PHE A 45 1.50 -3.33 -11.34
N ASN A 46 2.49 -2.94 -12.16
CA ASN A 46 3.30 -3.89 -12.92
C ASN A 46 4.69 -3.96 -12.29
N PHE A 47 5.17 -5.16 -12.04
CA PHE A 47 6.49 -5.38 -11.49
C PHE A 47 7.05 -6.73 -11.91
N LYS A 48 8.37 -6.82 -11.95
CA LYS A 48 9.06 -8.07 -12.23
C LYS A 48 9.28 -8.84 -10.94
N ALA A 49 9.00 -10.15 -10.95
CA ALA A 49 9.28 -11.00 -9.79
C ALA A 49 10.77 -10.87 -9.39
N PRO A 50 11.07 -10.60 -8.11
CA PRO A 50 12.45 -10.45 -7.66
C PRO A 50 13.26 -11.76 -7.82
N ASP A 51 12.67 -12.88 -7.48
CA ASP A 51 13.14 -14.25 -7.69
C ASP A 51 12.00 -15.26 -7.46
N THR A 52 12.25 -16.55 -7.67
CA THR A 52 11.28 -17.63 -7.49
C THR A 52 11.59 -18.53 -6.30
N ILE A 53 12.59 -18.18 -5.49
CA ILE A 53 13.12 -19.02 -4.40
C ILE A 53 12.66 -18.52 -3.04
N ASN A 54 12.76 -17.20 -2.81
CA ASN A 54 12.48 -16.60 -1.52
C ASN A 54 10.97 -16.41 -1.31
N THR A 55 10.59 -16.23 -0.04
CA THR A 55 9.24 -15.86 0.36
C THR A 55 9.13 -14.35 0.48
N TYR A 56 7.94 -13.84 0.21
CA TYR A 56 7.63 -12.41 0.19
C TYR A 56 6.36 -12.12 0.97
N ASN A 57 6.26 -10.91 1.49
CA ASN A 57 5.02 -10.33 1.97
C ASN A 57 4.56 -9.27 0.97
N ALA A 58 3.30 -9.32 0.60
CA ALA A 58 2.65 -8.35 -0.28
C ALA A 58 1.60 -7.57 0.50
N TYR A 59 1.55 -6.26 0.28
CA TYR A 59 0.66 -5.34 0.97
C TYR A 59 -0.02 -4.42 -0.04
N VAL A 60 -1.27 -4.10 0.24
CA VAL A 60 -1.93 -2.94 -0.32
C VAL A 60 -1.68 -1.78 0.62
N ASN A 61 -1.05 -0.73 0.14
CA ASN A 61 -0.89 0.51 0.88
C ASN A 61 -2.02 1.48 0.52
N LEU A 62 -2.58 2.14 1.51
CA LEU A 62 -3.67 3.07 1.30
C LEU A 62 -3.43 4.34 2.11
N ARG A 63 -3.60 5.49 1.48
CA ARG A 63 -3.68 6.77 2.19
C ARG A 63 -5.09 7.29 2.14
N ASN A 64 -5.60 7.66 3.29
CA ASN A 64 -6.93 8.25 3.43
C ASN A 64 -6.91 9.43 4.39
N ASN A 65 -7.90 10.30 4.25
CA ASN A 65 -8.10 11.43 5.14
C ASN A 65 -9.46 11.35 5.87
N ASN A 66 -9.79 12.40 6.61
CA ASN A 66 -11.01 12.48 7.43
C ASN A 66 -12.32 12.50 6.63
N ALA A 67 -12.27 12.63 5.29
CA ALA A 67 -13.46 12.48 4.43
C ALA A 67 -13.87 11.01 4.25
N TYR A 68 -13.01 10.05 4.61
CA TYR A 68 -13.34 8.63 4.62
C TYR A 68 -14.29 8.31 5.77
N LYS A 69 -15.51 7.83 5.46
CA LYS A 69 -16.62 7.73 6.45
C LYS A 69 -16.89 6.31 6.95
N PHE A 70 -16.14 5.31 6.48
CA PHE A 70 -16.41 3.90 6.78
C PHE A 70 -15.43 3.34 7.80
N SER A 71 -15.90 2.37 8.61
CA SER A 71 -15.06 1.65 9.57
C SER A 71 -14.30 0.47 8.97
N ASN A 72 -14.65 0.08 7.76
CA ASN A 72 -14.02 -1.01 7.01
C ASN A 72 -13.77 -0.60 5.55
N LEU A 73 -12.99 -1.41 4.83
CA LEU A 73 -12.72 -1.26 3.40
C LEU A 73 -12.75 -2.63 2.75
N PHE A 74 -13.60 -2.79 1.73
CA PHE A 74 -13.60 -3.96 0.87
C PHE A 74 -12.82 -3.67 -0.41
N LEU A 75 -11.88 -4.55 -0.74
CA LEU A 75 -11.10 -4.51 -1.97
C LEU A 75 -11.25 -5.81 -2.75
N ILE A 76 -11.26 -5.71 -4.07
CA ILE A 76 -10.99 -6.81 -4.98
C ILE A 76 -9.55 -6.63 -5.47
N VAL A 77 -8.72 -7.65 -5.25
CA VAL A 77 -7.33 -7.68 -5.69
C VAL A 77 -7.15 -8.84 -6.65
N GLU A 78 -6.73 -8.52 -7.85
CA GLU A 78 -6.46 -9.48 -8.92
C GLU A 78 -4.96 -9.56 -9.15
N LEU A 79 -4.38 -10.74 -8.97
CA LEU A 79 -2.97 -11.01 -9.23
C LEU A 79 -2.84 -11.81 -10.52
N ASN A 80 -2.24 -11.18 -11.53
CA ASN A 80 -1.99 -11.76 -12.85
C ASN A 80 -0.55 -12.24 -12.92
N TYR A 81 -0.39 -13.51 -13.29
CA TYR A 81 0.89 -14.20 -13.43
C TYR A 81 1.42 -14.09 -14.86
N PRO A 82 2.74 -14.25 -15.08
CA PRO A 82 3.34 -14.23 -16.42
C PRO A 82 2.76 -15.26 -17.38
N ASN A 83 2.31 -16.42 -16.89
CA ASN A 83 1.70 -17.50 -17.68
C ASN A 83 0.21 -17.28 -18.00
N GLY A 84 -0.36 -16.12 -17.62
CA GLY A 84 -1.77 -15.80 -17.83
C GLY A 84 -2.72 -16.34 -16.74
N LYS A 85 -2.21 -17.03 -15.70
CA LYS A 85 -3.01 -17.38 -14.53
C LYS A 85 -3.44 -16.12 -13.78
N ILE A 86 -4.70 -16.07 -13.37
CA ILE A 86 -5.28 -14.98 -12.59
C ILE A 86 -5.80 -15.52 -11.27
N ILE A 87 -5.48 -14.83 -10.17
CA ILE A 87 -6.05 -15.10 -8.86
C ILE A 87 -6.77 -13.83 -8.42
N THR A 88 -8.05 -13.95 -8.07
CA THR A 88 -8.87 -12.86 -7.58
C THR A 88 -9.27 -13.11 -6.13
N ASP A 89 -8.94 -12.17 -5.26
CA ASP A 89 -9.27 -12.20 -3.85
C ASP A 89 -10.17 -11.02 -3.48
N THR A 90 -11.17 -11.27 -2.63
CA THR A 90 -11.94 -10.21 -1.98
C THR A 90 -11.49 -10.11 -0.55
N LEU A 91 -11.07 -8.91 -0.16
CA LEU A 91 -10.43 -8.63 1.12
C LEU A 91 -11.24 -7.59 1.89
N GLU A 92 -11.35 -7.76 3.19
CA GLU A 92 -11.93 -6.78 4.10
C GLU A 92 -10.89 -6.33 5.11
N TYR A 93 -10.78 -5.01 5.29
CA TYR A 93 -9.89 -4.39 6.24
C TYR A 93 -10.63 -3.47 7.19
N LYS A 94 -10.21 -3.49 8.44
CA LYS A 94 -10.68 -2.53 9.44
C LYS A 94 -9.95 -1.20 9.23
N MET A 95 -10.73 -0.10 9.14
CA MET A 95 -10.21 1.24 8.87
C MET A 95 -10.40 2.21 10.03
N ALA A 96 -11.25 1.86 11.01
CA ALA A 96 -11.47 2.69 12.19
C ALA A 96 -11.54 1.86 13.48
N ALA A 97 -11.18 2.47 14.58
CA ALA A 97 -11.38 1.93 15.93
C ALA A 97 -12.87 2.02 16.33
N PRO A 98 -13.32 1.32 17.41
CA PRO A 98 -14.70 1.39 17.87
C PRO A 98 -15.21 2.79 18.23
N ASN A 99 -14.31 3.69 18.60
CA ASN A 99 -14.62 5.11 18.88
C ASN A 99 -14.69 5.99 17.61
N GLY A 100 -14.58 5.39 16.42
CA GLY A 100 -14.62 6.11 15.14
C GLY A 100 -13.29 6.73 14.70
N ALA A 101 -12.22 6.66 15.50
CA ALA A 101 -10.92 7.18 15.10
C ALA A 101 -10.34 6.33 13.96
N LEU A 102 -9.92 6.98 12.86
CA LEU A 102 -9.28 6.31 11.73
C LEU A 102 -7.97 5.64 12.16
N LEU A 103 -7.78 4.43 11.68
CA LEU A 103 -6.53 3.67 11.85
C LEU A 103 -5.47 4.14 10.86
N GLY A 104 -4.24 3.63 11.04
CA GLY A 104 -3.09 4.00 10.24
C GLY A 104 -2.12 4.92 10.96
N THR A 105 -1.02 5.21 10.31
CA THR A 105 0.04 6.10 10.81
C THR A 105 -0.01 7.45 10.12
N GLY A 106 0.38 8.52 10.80
CA GLY A 106 0.46 9.87 10.26
C GLY A 106 0.20 10.93 11.31
N PHE A 107 0.87 12.07 11.17
CA PHE A 107 0.77 13.23 12.08
C PHE A 107 -0.25 14.28 11.62
N THR A 108 -0.74 14.14 10.38
CA THR A 108 -1.69 15.04 9.76
C THR A 108 -3.05 14.37 9.61
N ASP A 109 -3.95 15.01 8.88
CA ASP A 109 -5.25 14.45 8.51
C ASP A 109 -5.15 13.22 7.61
N ILE A 110 -3.99 12.99 6.98
CA ILE A 110 -3.74 11.83 6.14
C ILE A 110 -3.22 10.68 7.01
N LYS A 111 -3.90 9.53 6.91
CA LYS A 111 -3.51 8.25 7.52
C LYS A 111 -2.99 7.31 6.46
N GLU A 112 -1.83 6.73 6.72
CA GLU A 112 -1.25 5.67 5.90
C GLU A 112 -1.51 4.31 6.53
N ASN A 113 -2.12 3.41 5.76
CA ASN A 113 -2.47 2.06 6.15
C ASN A 113 -1.68 1.07 5.29
N LYS A 114 -0.94 0.17 5.94
CA LYS A 114 -0.25 -0.96 5.32
C LYS A 114 -1.10 -2.21 5.52
N LEU A 115 -1.89 -2.56 4.51
CA LEU A 115 -2.89 -3.61 4.55
C LEU A 115 -2.28 -4.91 4.02
N TRP A 116 -2.26 -5.96 4.85
CA TRP A 116 -1.67 -7.24 4.46
C TRP A 116 -2.50 -7.94 3.38
N TYR A 117 -1.86 -8.40 2.32
CA TYR A 117 -2.50 -9.13 1.23
C TYR A 117 -2.09 -10.62 1.24
N ARG A 118 -0.82 -10.91 1.02
CA ARG A 118 -0.25 -12.27 1.02
C ARG A 118 1.11 -12.26 1.70
N GLY A 119 1.57 -13.42 2.17
CA GLY A 119 2.90 -13.45 2.74
C GLY A 119 3.28 -14.72 3.47
N TYR A 120 4.01 -14.56 4.56
CA TYR A 120 4.60 -15.66 5.30
C TYR A 120 3.58 -16.70 5.81
N LYS A 121 2.35 -16.32 6.08
CA LYS A 121 1.30 -17.25 6.52
C LYS A 121 0.91 -18.25 5.44
N ASP A 122 1.02 -17.86 4.17
CA ASP A 122 0.66 -18.65 3.01
C ASP A 122 1.89 -19.19 2.27
N ASN A 123 3.11 -18.97 2.80
CA ASN A 123 4.38 -19.23 2.13
C ASN A 123 4.43 -18.61 0.72
N PHE A 124 3.92 -17.40 0.58
CA PHE A 124 3.79 -16.75 -0.72
C PHE A 124 5.16 -16.60 -1.41
N LYS A 125 5.25 -17.15 -2.61
CA LYS A 125 6.41 -17.08 -3.50
C LYS A 125 5.94 -16.72 -4.89
N PHE A 126 6.79 -16.03 -5.62
CA PHE A 126 6.61 -15.91 -7.06
C PHE A 126 7.03 -17.23 -7.71
N THR A 127 6.07 -17.97 -8.28
CA THR A 127 6.32 -19.31 -8.82
C THR A 127 6.99 -19.28 -10.19
N GLU A 128 6.99 -18.11 -10.83
CA GLU A 128 7.50 -17.91 -12.19
C GLU A 128 8.33 -16.62 -12.26
N ALA A 129 9.38 -16.66 -13.06
CA ALA A 129 10.11 -15.47 -13.43
C ALA A 129 9.32 -14.71 -14.50
N GLY A 130 9.26 -13.40 -14.40
CA GLY A 130 8.55 -12.56 -15.39
C GLY A 130 7.78 -11.42 -14.75
N ASP A 131 6.91 -10.83 -15.56
CA ASP A 131 6.15 -9.65 -15.18
C ASP A 131 4.81 -10.07 -14.57
N TYR A 132 4.55 -9.54 -13.38
CA TYR A 132 3.28 -9.68 -12.66
C TYR A 132 2.52 -8.37 -12.73
N THR A 133 1.20 -8.48 -12.79
CA THR A 133 0.30 -7.32 -12.67
C THR A 133 -0.63 -7.52 -11.49
N VAL A 134 -0.75 -6.52 -10.64
CA VAL A 134 -1.75 -6.48 -9.59
C VAL A 134 -2.75 -5.38 -9.90
N ASN A 135 -4.02 -5.74 -9.99
CA ASN A 135 -5.13 -4.84 -10.21
C ASN A 135 -5.93 -4.73 -8.90
N ILE A 136 -6.18 -3.52 -8.45
CA ILE A 136 -6.87 -3.25 -7.20
C ILE A 136 -8.03 -2.32 -7.46
N GLN A 137 -9.22 -2.70 -6.98
CA GLN A 137 -10.41 -1.85 -7.01
C GLN A 137 -11.19 -1.97 -5.70
N HIS A 138 -11.92 -0.93 -5.31
CA HIS A 138 -12.77 -1.02 -4.14
C HIS A 138 -14.10 -1.71 -4.47
N ALA A 139 -14.62 -2.46 -3.49
CA ALA A 139 -15.90 -3.15 -3.55
C ALA A 139 -16.87 -2.69 -2.44
N MET A 140 -16.77 -1.40 -2.09
CA MET A 140 -17.58 -0.82 -1.03
C MET A 140 -19.04 -0.70 -1.42
N ARG A 141 -19.93 -0.94 -0.45
CA ARG A 141 -21.39 -0.78 -0.55
C ARG A 141 -21.93 -0.12 0.70
N ASN A 142 -23.01 0.63 0.55
CA ASN A 142 -23.79 1.07 1.71
C ASN A 142 -24.53 -0.13 2.31
N ASN A 143 -24.74 -0.08 3.63
CA ASN A 143 -25.45 -1.14 4.32
C ASN A 143 -26.90 -1.26 3.78
N GLY A 144 -27.29 -2.47 3.39
CA GLY A 144 -28.61 -2.77 2.82
C GLY A 144 -28.76 -2.48 1.32
N GLU A 145 -27.74 -1.94 0.65
CA GLU A 145 -27.77 -1.67 -0.79
C GLU A 145 -27.08 -2.77 -1.59
N ALA A 146 -27.69 -3.17 -2.72
CA ALA A 146 -27.08 -4.11 -3.66
C ALA A 146 -26.00 -3.45 -4.53
N ASN A 147 -26.16 -2.16 -4.81
CA ASN A 147 -25.26 -1.40 -5.67
C ASN A 147 -24.00 -0.96 -4.88
N GLY A 148 -22.85 -1.05 -5.54
CA GLY A 148 -21.60 -0.51 -5.00
C GLY A 148 -21.61 1.00 -4.91
N ILE A 149 -20.81 1.55 -3.97
CA ILE A 149 -20.56 2.99 -3.88
C ILE A 149 -19.83 3.43 -5.15
N LEU A 150 -20.39 4.42 -5.85
CA LEU A 150 -19.82 4.92 -7.10
C LEU A 150 -18.51 5.69 -6.83
N ASN A 151 -18.52 6.56 -5.83
CA ASN A 151 -17.42 7.44 -5.46
C ASN A 151 -17.07 7.24 -3.99
N LEU A 152 -15.96 6.59 -3.72
CA LEU A 152 -15.43 6.40 -2.37
C LEU A 152 -14.57 7.62 -1.99
N GLU A 153 -15.13 8.49 -1.17
CA GLU A 153 -14.47 9.73 -0.73
C GLU A 153 -13.34 9.45 0.27
N GLY A 154 -12.37 10.35 0.31
CA GLY A 154 -11.32 10.37 1.32
C GLY A 154 -10.13 9.45 1.04
N ILE A 155 -10.05 8.82 -0.13
CA ILE A 155 -8.89 8.05 -0.56
C ILE A 155 -8.00 8.95 -1.43
N THR A 156 -6.78 9.20 -0.97
CA THR A 156 -5.82 10.08 -1.65
C THR A 156 -4.77 9.32 -2.46
N ASP A 157 -4.42 8.10 -2.03
CA ASP A 157 -3.45 7.27 -2.71
C ASP A 157 -3.76 5.79 -2.50
N ILE A 158 -3.46 5.01 -3.51
CA ILE A 158 -3.42 3.56 -3.45
C ILE A 158 -2.02 3.09 -3.86
N GLY A 159 -1.46 2.13 -3.13
CA GLY A 159 -0.13 1.60 -3.38
C GLY A 159 -0.10 0.08 -3.33
N PHE A 160 0.94 -0.47 -3.94
CA PHE A 160 1.27 -1.88 -3.81
C PHE A 160 2.73 -2.02 -3.40
N ARG A 161 2.97 -2.87 -2.39
CA ARG A 161 4.29 -3.07 -1.82
C ARG A 161 4.60 -4.56 -1.68
N VAL A 162 5.81 -4.94 -2.07
CA VAL A 162 6.35 -6.28 -1.87
C VAL A 162 7.63 -6.18 -1.03
N GLU A 163 7.68 -6.97 0.03
CA GLU A 163 8.84 -7.05 0.93
C GLU A 163 9.38 -8.48 0.96
N ARG A 164 10.70 -8.62 1.03
CA ARG A 164 11.33 -9.90 1.33
C ARG A 164 11.06 -10.28 2.78
N THR A 165 10.60 -11.51 3.04
CA THR A 165 10.51 -12.02 4.42
C THR A 165 11.92 -12.17 4.98
N GLN A 166 12.14 -11.68 6.20
CA GLN A 166 13.36 -11.99 6.95
C GLN A 166 13.23 -13.42 7.47
N LYS A 167 14.29 -14.22 7.26
CA LYS A 167 14.45 -15.51 7.92
C LYS A 167 14.78 -15.32 9.39
#